data_b86f549a8aa164930095f5be9f0eb5a9
#
_entry.id   b86f549a8aa164930095f5be9f0eb5a9
#
_cell.length_a   1.000
_cell.length_b   1.000
_cell.length_c   1.000
_cell.angle_alpha   90.00
_cell.angle_beta   90.00
_cell.angle_gamma   90.00
#
_symmetry.space_group_name_H-M   'P 1'
#
loop_
_entity.id
_entity.type
_entity.pdbx_description
1 polymer ?
#
loop_
_entity_poly.entity_id
_entity_poly.type
_entity_poly.pdbx_seq_one_letter_code
_entity_poly.pdbx_strand_id
1 'polypeptide(L)'
;MTSHIPPFRADHVGSLLRPQPVIEARHKFFVEHSISAETLKEVEDTAIPSLIKMQEDAGLRVVTDGETRRSFWHYDFMGMLDGLTLEERDEGVQFAGVKLRPIFPTITGKLDFPDDHPMLEHFNFVANHTTVTPKISIPGPTCCHFRTSPDDITPPEYKDHDALFADIAATYRKAVKKFYEAGCRYLQMDDIFFAYLCDPKHRAAKEAEGYDADQLIDRYAWMMREAIKDRPQDMVIGMHMCRGNFRSTHAAEGSYDAAAEAIFSTGVDIFFMEYDTDRAGGLEPLRLLPKGKQRIMAGFITTKTAELEKADWLKAKFDEASKYVDLDQLGIAPQCGFASTEEGNAITYDDQRRKLDLVVQTAQ
;
A
#
# COMPACT_ATOMS: atom_id res chain seq x y z
N MET A 1 -20.13 -23.40 3.61
CA MET A 1 -19.03 -22.73 4.34
C MET A 1 -18.48 -21.66 3.42
N THR A 2 -18.64 -20.39 3.77
CA THR A 2 -18.06 -19.29 2.98
C THR A 2 -16.54 -19.35 3.15
N SER A 3 -15.79 -19.41 2.04
CA SER A 3 -14.33 -19.45 2.04
C SER A 3 -13.78 -18.25 2.82
N HIS A 4 -12.91 -18.49 3.81
CA HIS A 4 -12.16 -17.44 4.51
C HIS A 4 -10.82 -17.13 3.81
N ILE A 5 -10.67 -17.56 2.57
CA ILE A 5 -9.45 -17.44 1.78
C ILE A 5 -9.65 -16.32 0.75
N PRO A 6 -8.76 -15.30 0.66
CA PRO A 6 -8.79 -14.30 -0.41
C PRO A 6 -8.56 -14.97 -1.78
N PRO A 7 -8.95 -14.32 -2.88
CA PRO A 7 -9.45 -12.95 -2.95
C PRO A 7 -10.94 -12.83 -2.61
N PHE A 8 -11.31 -11.72 -1.97
CA PHE A 8 -12.70 -11.37 -1.69
C PHE A 8 -13.23 -10.40 -2.74
N ARG A 9 -14.59 -10.29 -2.89
CA ARG A 9 -15.19 -9.29 -3.79
C ARG A 9 -15.18 -7.89 -3.17
N ALA A 10 -15.22 -7.79 -1.84
CA ALA A 10 -15.08 -6.57 -1.07
C ALA A 10 -13.77 -6.63 -0.29
N ASP A 11 -12.94 -5.61 -0.41
CA ASP A 11 -11.67 -5.46 0.31
C ASP A 11 -11.39 -3.97 0.56
N HIS A 12 -10.33 -3.65 1.26
CA HIS A 12 -9.84 -2.28 1.46
C HIS A 12 -8.31 -2.24 1.48
N VAL A 13 -7.73 -1.06 1.31
CA VAL A 13 -6.27 -0.91 1.15
C VAL A 13 -5.51 -1.14 2.46
N GLY A 14 -6.09 -0.77 3.61
CA GLY A 14 -5.49 -1.14 4.90
C GLY A 14 -5.51 -0.04 5.94
N SER A 15 -5.07 1.18 5.61
CA SER A 15 -5.01 2.27 6.59
C SER A 15 -6.39 2.85 6.91
N LEU A 16 -6.60 3.17 8.18
CA LEU A 16 -7.82 3.77 8.74
C LEU A 16 -7.47 5.04 9.51
N LEU A 17 -8.45 5.92 9.69
CA LEU A 17 -8.29 7.11 10.54
C LEU A 17 -7.87 6.68 11.95
N ARG A 18 -6.81 7.33 12.47
CA ARG A 18 -6.30 7.02 13.82
C ARG A 18 -7.30 7.48 14.88
N PRO A 19 -7.65 6.62 15.85
CA PRO A 19 -8.48 7.03 16.99
C PRO A 19 -7.85 8.18 17.76
N GLN A 20 -8.67 9.11 18.24
CA GLN A 20 -8.21 10.31 18.93
C GLN A 20 -7.22 10.01 20.08
N PRO A 21 -7.44 8.99 20.96
CA PRO A 21 -6.46 8.66 22.00
C PRO A 21 -5.09 8.29 21.46
N VAL A 22 -5.03 7.63 20.28
CA VAL A 22 -3.76 7.27 19.61
C VAL A 22 -3.06 8.53 19.09
N ILE A 23 -3.80 9.45 18.46
CA ILE A 23 -3.22 10.73 17.98
C ILE A 23 -2.60 11.49 19.14
N GLU A 24 -3.30 11.60 20.27
CA GLU A 24 -2.82 12.28 21.47
C GLU A 24 -1.60 11.58 22.09
N ALA A 25 -1.62 10.24 22.18
CA ALA A 25 -0.49 9.49 22.72
C ALA A 25 0.74 9.60 21.81
N ARG A 26 0.56 9.54 20.50
CA ARG A 26 1.65 9.73 19.53
C ARG A 26 2.26 11.12 19.62
N HIS A 27 1.44 12.16 19.77
CA HIS A 27 1.94 13.53 20.01
C HIS A 27 2.76 13.60 21.30
N LYS A 28 2.26 13.03 22.40
CA LYS A 28 2.98 12.98 23.69
C LYS A 28 4.32 12.24 23.58
N PHE A 29 4.37 11.18 22.79
CA PHE A 29 5.60 10.39 22.63
C PHE A 29 6.61 11.07 21.70
N PHE A 30 6.19 11.42 20.46
CA PHE A 30 7.10 11.89 19.41
C PHE A 30 7.44 13.39 19.51
N VAL A 31 6.54 14.22 20.07
CA VAL A 31 6.71 15.68 20.09
C VAL A 31 7.03 16.19 21.50
N GLU A 32 6.24 15.78 22.50
CA GLU A 32 6.43 16.23 23.87
C GLU A 32 7.46 15.42 24.66
N HIS A 33 7.74 14.19 24.22
CA HIS A 33 8.59 13.20 24.93
C HIS A 33 8.14 12.97 26.38
N SER A 34 6.81 13.02 26.61
CA SER A 34 6.20 13.00 27.94
C SER A 34 5.68 11.64 28.39
N ILE A 35 5.65 10.64 27.49
CA ILE A 35 5.30 9.24 27.78
C ILE A 35 6.34 8.28 27.26
N SER A 36 6.36 7.03 27.78
CA SER A 36 7.25 5.98 27.30
C SER A 36 6.69 5.26 26.06
N ALA A 37 7.54 4.50 25.37
CA ALA A 37 7.14 3.64 24.25
C ALA A 37 6.13 2.57 24.69
N GLU A 38 6.27 2.02 25.91
CA GLU A 38 5.34 1.06 26.48
C GLU A 38 3.96 1.67 26.66
N THR A 39 3.89 2.90 27.15
CA THR A 39 2.61 3.63 27.33
C THR A 39 1.96 3.91 25.98
N LEU A 40 2.72 4.29 24.95
CA LEU A 40 2.19 4.46 23.60
C LEU A 40 1.63 3.12 23.08
N LYS A 41 2.40 2.04 23.20
CA LYS A 41 1.97 0.70 22.79
C LYS A 41 0.68 0.26 23.48
N GLU A 42 0.52 0.52 24.78
CA GLU A 42 -0.70 0.20 25.53
C GLU A 42 -1.94 0.93 24.98
N VAL A 43 -1.79 2.20 24.60
CA VAL A 43 -2.87 2.98 23.97
C VAL A 43 -3.23 2.41 22.60
N GLU A 44 -2.23 2.10 21.79
CA GLU A 44 -2.42 1.47 20.47
C GLU A 44 -3.08 0.11 20.59
N ASP A 45 -2.60 -0.76 21.49
CA ASP A 45 -3.16 -2.09 21.76
C ASP A 45 -4.62 -2.02 22.24
N THR A 46 -4.98 -0.98 22.97
CA THR A 46 -6.37 -0.74 23.42
C THR A 46 -7.28 -0.28 22.28
N ALA A 47 -6.76 0.50 21.35
CA ALA A 47 -7.54 1.11 20.26
C ALA A 47 -7.78 0.16 19.07
N ILE A 48 -6.77 -0.62 18.68
CA ILE A 48 -6.81 -1.45 17.47
C ILE A 48 -7.96 -2.47 17.46
N PRO A 49 -8.31 -3.18 18.56
CA PRO A 49 -9.43 -4.11 18.55
C PRO A 49 -10.76 -3.48 18.14
N SER A 50 -10.99 -2.21 18.49
CA SER A 50 -12.21 -1.50 18.07
C SER A 50 -12.23 -1.20 16.57
N LEU A 51 -11.06 -0.93 15.96
CA LEU A 51 -10.94 -0.76 14.52
C LEU A 51 -11.13 -2.09 13.77
N ILE A 52 -10.59 -3.18 14.30
CA ILE A 52 -10.83 -4.54 13.75
C ILE A 52 -12.32 -4.86 13.78
N LYS A 53 -12.96 -4.67 14.93
CA LYS A 53 -14.40 -4.90 15.07
C LYS A 53 -15.22 -4.03 14.12
N MET A 54 -14.87 -2.78 13.92
CA MET A 54 -15.57 -1.88 12.98
C MET A 54 -15.51 -2.42 11.55
N GLN A 55 -14.40 -3.00 11.12
CA GLN A 55 -14.25 -3.64 9.81
C GLN A 55 -15.11 -4.91 9.69
N GLU A 56 -15.12 -5.76 10.72
CA GLU A 56 -15.96 -6.95 10.79
C GLU A 56 -17.47 -6.58 10.78
N ASP A 57 -17.86 -5.56 11.56
CA ASP A 57 -19.25 -5.07 11.64
C ASP A 57 -19.71 -4.39 10.33
N ALA A 58 -18.79 -3.91 9.49
CA ALA A 58 -19.09 -3.48 8.12
C ALA A 58 -19.35 -4.66 7.17
N GLY A 59 -19.04 -5.88 7.59
CA GLY A 59 -19.20 -7.09 6.78
C GLY A 59 -17.98 -7.45 5.95
N LEU A 60 -16.82 -6.80 6.18
CA LEU A 60 -15.57 -7.17 5.56
C LEU A 60 -15.09 -8.54 6.03
N ARG A 61 -14.51 -9.30 5.13
CA ARG A 61 -13.96 -10.65 5.40
C ARG A 61 -12.45 -10.64 5.55
N VAL A 62 -11.88 -9.44 5.55
CA VAL A 62 -10.47 -9.14 5.72
C VAL A 62 -10.35 -7.90 6.59
N VAL A 63 -9.40 -7.91 7.51
CA VAL A 63 -9.16 -6.80 8.44
C VAL A 63 -7.68 -6.51 8.58
N THR A 64 -7.37 -5.27 8.95
CA THR A 64 -6.02 -4.79 9.28
C THR A 64 -6.02 -4.10 10.64
N ASP A 65 -4.83 -3.73 11.15
CA ASP A 65 -4.69 -2.83 12.31
C ASP A 65 -4.99 -1.36 11.97
N GLY A 66 -5.40 -1.06 10.73
CA GLY A 66 -5.60 0.31 10.25
C GLY A 66 -4.32 1.11 10.08
N GLU A 67 -3.15 0.46 10.11
CA GLU A 67 -1.83 1.12 10.15
C GLU A 67 -1.69 2.09 11.34
N THR A 68 -2.39 1.80 12.41
CA THR A 68 -2.55 2.68 13.57
C THR A 68 -1.23 3.04 14.24
N ARG A 69 -0.25 2.12 14.17
CA ARG A 69 1.08 2.28 14.77
C ARG A 69 2.06 3.06 13.90
N ARG A 70 1.67 3.45 12.66
CA ARG A 70 2.56 4.10 11.70
C ARG A 70 2.36 5.60 11.63
N SER A 71 3.46 6.34 11.48
CA SER A 71 3.45 7.75 11.06
C SER A 71 3.24 7.88 9.56
N PHE A 72 3.91 7.01 8.78
CA PHE A 72 3.80 6.90 7.33
C PHE A 72 3.58 5.45 6.90
N TRP A 73 2.82 5.24 5.84
CA TRP A 73 2.57 3.91 5.27
C TRP A 73 3.87 3.16 4.88
N HIS A 74 4.95 3.88 4.52
CA HIS A 74 6.20 3.30 3.99
C HIS A 74 7.42 3.48 4.91
N TYR A 75 7.65 4.66 5.48
CA TYR A 75 8.87 4.94 6.23
C TYR A 75 9.00 4.12 7.52
N ASP A 76 7.88 3.84 8.19
CA ASP A 76 7.89 3.00 9.39
C ASP A 76 8.32 1.55 9.12
N PHE A 77 8.16 1.07 7.88
CA PHE A 77 8.72 -0.22 7.44
C PHE A 77 10.18 -0.07 6.99
N MET A 78 10.43 0.89 6.08
CA MET A 78 11.74 1.04 5.46
C MET A 78 12.82 1.39 6.48
N GLY A 79 12.51 2.27 7.43
CA GLY A 79 13.47 2.69 8.47
C GLY A 79 13.85 1.59 9.47
N MET A 80 13.21 0.42 9.40
CA MET A 80 13.53 -0.76 10.20
C MET A 80 14.26 -1.85 9.39
N LEU A 81 14.54 -1.62 8.11
CA LEU A 81 15.38 -2.51 7.31
C LEU A 81 16.86 -2.30 7.66
N ASP A 82 17.61 -3.38 7.68
CA ASP A 82 19.06 -3.28 7.75
C ASP A 82 19.61 -2.56 6.52
N GLY A 83 20.61 -1.73 6.68
CA GLY A 83 21.27 -1.01 5.59
C GLY A 83 20.53 0.21 5.07
N LEU A 84 19.38 0.59 5.65
CA LEU A 84 18.61 1.78 5.30
C LEU A 84 18.39 2.65 6.54
N THR A 85 18.58 3.95 6.41
CA THR A 85 18.30 4.95 7.46
C THR A 85 17.34 6.01 6.94
N LEU A 86 16.61 6.65 7.85
CA LEU A 86 15.74 7.78 7.53
C LEU A 86 16.39 9.06 8.05
N GLU A 87 16.53 10.06 7.18
CA GLU A 87 17.14 11.35 7.51
C GLU A 87 16.12 12.47 7.37
N GLU A 88 16.09 13.38 8.32
CA GLU A 88 15.31 14.61 8.23
C GLU A 88 16.13 15.68 7.49
N ARG A 89 15.48 16.40 6.54
CA ARG A 89 16.08 17.44 5.70
C ARG A 89 15.24 18.71 5.76
N ASP A 90 15.77 19.80 5.18
CA ASP A 90 15.12 21.12 5.24
C ASP A 90 13.81 21.19 4.44
N GLU A 91 13.67 20.41 3.35
CA GLU A 91 12.48 20.45 2.49
C GLU A 91 11.91 19.07 2.19
N GLY A 92 10.57 18.92 2.36
CA GLY A 92 9.84 17.71 2.07
C GLY A 92 9.34 17.61 0.62
N VAL A 93 8.87 16.41 0.25
CA VAL A 93 8.29 16.14 -1.07
C VAL A 93 6.99 16.92 -1.27
N GLN A 94 6.84 17.53 -2.45
CA GLN A 94 5.67 18.33 -2.80
C GLN A 94 4.52 17.45 -3.30
N PHE A 95 3.38 17.56 -2.65
CA PHE A 95 2.08 17.10 -3.13
C PHE A 95 1.26 18.27 -3.68
N ALA A 96 0.12 18.00 -4.31
CA ALA A 96 -0.77 19.05 -4.78
C ALA A 96 -1.25 19.91 -3.60
N GLY A 97 -0.70 21.11 -3.48
CA GLY A 97 -1.05 22.10 -2.45
C GLY A 97 -0.47 21.90 -1.05
N VAL A 98 0.25 20.78 -0.77
CA VAL A 98 0.87 20.52 0.54
C VAL A 98 2.25 19.86 0.38
N LYS A 99 3.12 20.05 1.39
CA LYS A 99 4.41 19.35 1.50
C LYS A 99 4.32 18.23 2.53
N LEU A 100 4.99 17.09 2.22
CA LEU A 100 5.27 16.04 3.21
C LEU A 100 6.31 16.52 4.23
N ARG A 101 6.37 15.85 5.38
CA ARG A 101 7.50 15.97 6.29
C ARG A 101 8.81 15.66 5.56
N PRO A 102 9.90 16.37 5.87
CA PRO A 102 11.16 16.27 5.13
C PRO A 102 11.99 15.06 5.55
N ILE A 103 11.40 13.88 5.48
CA ILE A 103 12.06 12.61 5.80
C ILE A 103 12.44 11.91 4.49
N PHE A 104 13.68 11.46 4.40
CA PHE A 104 14.24 10.80 3.20
C PHE A 104 15.01 9.54 3.58
N PRO A 105 14.88 8.47 2.79
CA PRO A 105 15.68 7.27 2.98
C PRO A 105 17.09 7.47 2.42
N THR A 106 18.08 6.95 3.14
CA THR A 106 19.48 6.84 2.72
C THR A 106 19.90 5.37 2.84
N ILE A 107 20.43 4.79 1.77
CA ILE A 107 20.97 3.43 1.79
C ILE A 107 22.45 3.52 2.20
N THR A 108 22.75 3.01 3.40
CA THR A 108 24.07 3.14 4.05
C THR A 108 24.82 1.82 4.18
N GLY A 109 24.16 0.70 3.87
CA GLY A 109 24.74 -0.65 3.97
C GLY A 109 23.99 -1.65 3.11
N LYS A 110 24.39 -2.91 3.23
CA LYS A 110 23.68 -3.99 2.55
C LYS A 110 22.27 -4.12 3.10
N LEU A 111 21.29 -4.11 2.19
CA LEU A 111 19.89 -4.23 2.55
C LEU A 111 19.55 -5.65 3.00
N ASP A 112 18.85 -5.79 4.14
CA ASP A 112 18.24 -7.04 4.58
C ASP A 112 16.97 -6.77 5.40
N PHE A 113 16.12 -7.79 5.53
CA PHE A 113 14.95 -7.76 6.39
C PHE A 113 15.31 -8.38 7.75
N PRO A 114 15.29 -7.62 8.87
CA PRO A 114 15.66 -8.14 10.17
C PRO A 114 14.66 -9.19 10.68
N ASP A 115 15.15 -10.17 11.43
CA ASP A 115 14.33 -11.28 11.93
C ASP A 115 13.28 -10.84 12.95
N ASP A 116 13.52 -9.72 13.62
CA ASP A 116 12.67 -9.10 14.65
C ASP A 116 11.97 -7.82 14.19
N HIS A 117 11.76 -7.66 12.87
CA HIS A 117 11.05 -6.49 12.33
C HIS A 117 9.70 -6.30 13.03
N PRO A 118 9.41 -5.11 13.61
CA PRO A 118 8.23 -4.89 14.47
C PRO A 118 6.89 -5.22 13.82
N MET A 119 6.79 -5.10 12.49
CA MET A 119 5.54 -5.41 11.78
C MET A 119 5.16 -6.90 11.79
N LEU A 120 6.07 -7.80 12.15
CA LEU A 120 5.72 -9.21 12.42
C LEU A 120 4.84 -9.32 13.68
N GLU A 121 5.18 -8.57 14.75
CA GLU A 121 4.36 -8.48 15.95
C GLU A 121 3.01 -7.78 15.66
N HIS A 122 3.01 -6.71 14.85
CA HIS A 122 1.78 -6.02 14.45
C HIS A 122 0.82 -6.97 13.71
N PHE A 123 1.31 -7.81 12.80
CA PHE A 123 0.50 -8.84 12.15
C PHE A 123 -0.06 -9.85 13.16
N ASN A 124 0.78 -10.37 14.04
CA ASN A 124 0.37 -11.33 15.08
C ASN A 124 -0.71 -10.74 15.98
N PHE A 125 -0.63 -9.44 16.30
CA PHE A 125 -1.65 -8.75 17.08
C PHE A 125 -3.01 -8.78 16.37
N VAL A 126 -3.07 -8.45 15.08
CA VAL A 126 -4.31 -8.52 14.29
C VAL A 126 -4.84 -9.95 14.25
N ALA A 127 -3.98 -10.93 13.96
CA ALA A 127 -4.38 -12.34 13.86
C ALA A 127 -4.98 -12.88 15.15
N ASN A 128 -4.54 -12.37 16.31
CA ASN A 128 -5.08 -12.77 17.62
C ASN A 128 -6.37 -12.04 18.01
N HIS A 129 -6.80 -11.00 17.29
CA HIS A 129 -7.97 -10.18 17.62
C HIS A 129 -9.08 -10.22 16.56
N THR A 130 -8.99 -11.11 15.58
CA THR A 130 -10.01 -11.25 14.54
C THR A 130 -10.48 -12.68 14.37
N THR A 131 -11.69 -12.83 13.84
CA THR A 131 -12.27 -14.12 13.43
C THR A 131 -12.33 -14.28 11.90
N VAL A 132 -11.97 -13.22 11.17
CA VAL A 132 -11.89 -13.22 9.69
C VAL A 132 -10.42 -13.24 9.24
N THR A 133 -10.15 -12.98 7.99
CA THR A 133 -8.76 -13.02 7.46
C THR A 133 -7.95 -11.82 7.92
N PRO A 134 -6.88 -12.01 8.68
CA PRO A 134 -5.93 -10.92 8.96
C PRO A 134 -5.10 -10.61 7.73
N LYS A 135 -4.95 -9.33 7.41
CA LYS A 135 -4.09 -8.78 6.36
C LYS A 135 -3.13 -7.77 6.96
N ILE A 136 -1.93 -7.72 6.43
CA ILE A 136 -1.01 -6.60 6.67
C ILE A 136 -0.54 -6.03 5.33
N SER A 137 -0.42 -4.72 5.26
CA SER A 137 0.22 -4.00 4.15
C SER A 137 1.64 -3.60 4.54
N ILE A 138 2.56 -3.71 3.61
CA ILE A 138 3.92 -3.17 3.68
C ILE A 138 4.20 -2.37 2.40
N PRO A 139 5.11 -1.40 2.38
CA PRO A 139 5.49 -0.77 1.11
C PRO A 139 6.06 -1.83 0.17
N GLY A 140 5.86 -1.65 -1.13
CA GLY A 140 6.44 -2.54 -2.13
C GLY A 140 7.94 -2.30 -2.33
N PRO A 141 8.64 -3.22 -3.00
CA PRO A 141 10.10 -3.14 -3.16
C PRO A 141 10.57 -1.90 -3.92
N THR A 142 9.76 -1.34 -4.82
CA THR A 142 10.14 -0.14 -5.56
C THR A 142 10.33 1.09 -4.67
N CYS A 143 9.71 1.11 -3.47
CA CYS A 143 9.85 2.21 -2.51
C CYS A 143 11.32 2.45 -2.12
N CYS A 144 12.09 1.39 -1.90
CA CYS A 144 13.49 1.49 -1.50
C CYS A 144 14.36 2.20 -2.54
N HIS A 145 14.03 2.05 -3.82
CA HIS A 145 14.75 2.72 -4.91
C HIS A 145 14.13 4.08 -5.28
N PHE A 146 12.82 4.11 -5.52
CA PHE A 146 12.18 5.33 -6.05
C PHE A 146 12.29 6.53 -5.11
N ARG A 147 12.24 6.29 -3.81
CA ARG A 147 12.32 7.32 -2.75
C ARG A 147 13.75 7.73 -2.39
N THR A 148 14.75 6.92 -2.76
CA THR A 148 16.15 7.19 -2.47
C THR A 148 16.79 7.91 -3.66
N SER A 149 17.39 9.08 -3.42
CA SER A 149 18.18 9.77 -4.44
C SER A 149 19.42 8.94 -4.78
N PRO A 150 19.93 8.99 -6.03
CA PRO A 150 21.20 8.33 -6.38
C PRO A 150 22.37 8.72 -5.47
N ASP A 151 22.41 9.97 -5.01
CA ASP A 151 23.45 10.48 -4.09
C ASP A 151 23.32 9.94 -2.66
N ASP A 152 22.14 9.41 -2.31
CA ASP A 152 21.83 8.82 -1.01
C ASP A 152 22.04 7.28 -0.98
N ILE A 153 22.63 6.72 -2.04
CA ILE A 153 23.02 5.31 -2.13
C ILE A 153 24.54 5.24 -1.97
N THR A 154 24.99 4.95 -0.75
CA THR A 154 26.42 5.08 -0.40
C THR A 154 27.29 3.82 -0.57
N PRO A 155 26.76 2.57 -0.48
CA PRO A 155 27.58 1.38 -0.65
C PRO A 155 28.21 1.30 -2.04
N PRO A 156 29.54 1.06 -2.15
CA PRO A 156 30.24 1.03 -3.44
C PRO A 156 29.69 -0.05 -4.40
N GLU A 157 29.21 -1.17 -3.87
CA GLU A 157 28.61 -2.26 -4.62
C GLU A 157 27.32 -1.86 -5.33
N TYR A 158 26.58 -0.89 -4.80
CA TYR A 158 25.32 -0.39 -5.36
C TYR A 158 25.50 0.71 -6.43
N LYS A 159 26.75 1.05 -6.77
CA LYS A 159 27.05 1.74 -8.03
C LYS A 159 26.66 0.90 -9.24
N ASP A 160 26.65 -0.43 -9.08
CA ASP A 160 25.95 -1.34 -9.96
C ASP A 160 24.47 -1.41 -9.51
N HIS A 161 23.59 -0.77 -10.26
CA HIS A 161 22.15 -0.76 -9.97
C HIS A 161 21.52 -2.17 -10.01
N ASP A 162 22.09 -3.11 -10.77
CA ASP A 162 21.60 -4.49 -10.79
C ASP A 162 21.83 -5.17 -9.44
N ALA A 163 22.95 -4.89 -8.77
CA ALA A 163 23.22 -5.38 -7.42
C ALA A 163 22.23 -4.80 -6.41
N LEU A 164 21.93 -3.51 -6.48
CA LEU A 164 20.92 -2.86 -5.62
C LEU A 164 19.54 -3.49 -5.80
N PHE A 165 19.06 -3.62 -7.03
CA PHE A 165 17.75 -4.21 -7.32
C PHE A 165 17.66 -5.68 -6.88
N ALA A 166 18.75 -6.44 -7.02
CA ALA A 166 18.82 -7.83 -6.57
C ALA A 166 18.74 -7.94 -5.04
N ASP A 167 19.42 -7.06 -4.31
CA ASP A 167 19.38 -7.05 -2.84
C ASP A 167 18.04 -6.54 -2.30
N ILE A 168 17.40 -5.55 -2.93
CA ILE A 168 16.03 -5.16 -2.60
C ILE A 168 15.08 -6.36 -2.77
N ALA A 169 15.14 -7.05 -3.92
CA ALA A 169 14.28 -8.21 -4.17
C ALA A 169 14.54 -9.35 -3.15
N ALA A 170 15.79 -9.59 -2.77
CA ALA A 170 16.15 -10.59 -1.77
C ALA A 170 15.63 -10.22 -0.37
N THR A 171 15.74 -8.94 0.02
CA THR A 171 15.20 -8.39 1.27
C THR A 171 13.69 -8.64 1.37
N TYR A 172 12.95 -8.33 0.32
CA TYR A 172 11.50 -8.55 0.28
C TYR A 172 11.13 -10.04 0.21
N ARG A 173 11.92 -10.88 -0.45
CA ARG A 173 11.72 -12.33 -0.41
C ARG A 173 11.86 -12.88 1.01
N LYS A 174 12.83 -12.40 1.76
CA LYS A 174 12.98 -12.74 3.18
C LYS A 174 11.79 -12.22 3.99
N ALA A 175 11.32 -10.98 3.75
CA ALA A 175 10.11 -10.44 4.38
C ALA A 175 8.87 -11.31 4.13
N VAL A 176 8.59 -11.69 2.87
CA VAL A 176 7.49 -12.60 2.51
C VAL A 176 7.56 -13.90 3.29
N LYS A 177 8.76 -14.52 3.36
CA LYS A 177 9.00 -15.75 4.15
C LYS A 177 8.70 -15.53 5.64
N LYS A 178 9.19 -14.44 6.22
CA LYS A 178 9.00 -14.15 7.65
C LYS A 178 7.54 -13.88 8.00
N PHE A 179 6.81 -13.14 7.19
CA PHE A 179 5.37 -12.95 7.37
C PHE A 179 4.60 -14.27 7.25
N TYR A 180 4.98 -15.13 6.30
CA TYR A 180 4.38 -16.46 6.18
C TYR A 180 4.63 -17.32 7.43
N GLU A 181 5.88 -17.34 7.95
CA GLU A 181 6.25 -18.04 9.17
C GLU A 181 5.49 -17.49 10.40
N ALA A 182 5.18 -16.19 10.43
CA ALA A 182 4.32 -15.57 11.44
C ALA A 182 2.83 -15.92 11.27
N GLY A 183 2.45 -16.70 10.25
CA GLY A 183 1.06 -17.13 10.00
C GLY A 183 0.31 -16.28 8.98
N CYS A 184 0.94 -15.27 8.38
CA CYS A 184 0.31 -14.45 7.35
C CYS A 184 -0.01 -15.27 6.09
N ARG A 185 -1.24 -15.16 5.62
CA ARG A 185 -1.72 -15.78 4.37
C ARG A 185 -2.25 -14.76 3.38
N TYR A 186 -2.28 -13.49 3.77
CA TYR A 186 -2.64 -12.37 2.92
C TYR A 186 -1.72 -11.18 3.22
N LEU A 187 -0.70 -11.00 2.40
CA LEU A 187 0.23 -9.87 2.46
C LEU A 187 -0.06 -8.91 1.31
N GLN A 188 -0.22 -7.63 1.60
CA GLN A 188 -0.35 -6.58 0.60
C GLN A 188 0.95 -5.79 0.51
N MET A 189 1.42 -5.53 -0.71
CA MET A 189 2.55 -4.64 -1.00
C MET A 189 2.03 -3.36 -1.65
N ASP A 190 2.23 -2.23 -1.00
CA ASP A 190 1.84 -0.93 -1.55
C ASP A 190 2.96 -0.42 -2.45
N ASP A 191 2.80 -0.63 -3.76
CA ASP A 191 3.83 -0.38 -4.76
C ASP A 191 3.37 0.65 -5.80
N ILE A 192 3.20 1.89 -5.31
CA ILE A 192 2.58 2.99 -6.04
C ILE A 192 3.43 3.53 -7.19
N PHE A 193 4.71 3.18 -7.26
CA PHE A 193 5.65 3.84 -8.19
C PHE A 193 5.50 3.36 -9.63
N PHE A 194 4.83 2.24 -9.89
CA PHE A 194 4.34 1.93 -11.24
C PHE A 194 3.37 3.01 -11.75
N ALA A 195 2.43 3.44 -10.89
CA ALA A 195 1.49 4.50 -11.25
C ALA A 195 2.19 5.87 -11.40
N TYR A 196 3.21 6.16 -10.58
CA TYR A 196 4.00 7.38 -10.72
C TYR A 196 4.76 7.41 -12.04
N LEU A 197 5.32 6.28 -12.50
CA LEU A 197 5.98 6.18 -13.80
C LEU A 197 5.02 6.21 -15.00
N CYS A 198 3.70 6.30 -14.77
CA CYS A 198 2.72 6.66 -15.80
C CYS A 198 2.54 8.18 -15.95
N ASP A 199 3.03 8.99 -15.01
CA ASP A 199 2.98 10.45 -15.06
C ASP A 199 4.23 11.02 -15.74
N PRO A 200 4.08 11.84 -16.81
CA PRO A 200 5.21 12.44 -17.51
C PRO A 200 6.17 13.22 -16.61
N LYS A 201 5.66 13.86 -15.55
CA LYS A 201 6.49 14.60 -14.59
C LYS A 201 7.44 13.70 -13.83
N HIS A 202 6.95 12.57 -13.33
CA HIS A 202 7.78 11.61 -12.59
C HIS A 202 8.73 10.86 -13.51
N ARG A 203 8.32 10.56 -14.75
CA ARG A 203 9.21 10.00 -15.78
C ARG A 203 10.39 10.92 -16.04
N ALA A 204 10.10 12.20 -16.35
CA ALA A 204 11.15 13.19 -16.59
C ALA A 204 12.10 13.38 -15.40
N ALA A 205 11.61 13.27 -14.16
CA ALA A 205 12.45 13.32 -12.97
C ALA A 205 13.43 12.13 -12.92
N LYS A 206 12.95 10.90 -13.19
CA LYS A 206 13.82 9.71 -13.22
C LYS A 206 14.77 9.70 -14.41
N GLU A 207 14.37 10.24 -15.55
CA GLU A 207 15.25 10.43 -16.70
C GLU A 207 16.37 11.43 -16.38
N ALA A 208 16.09 12.49 -15.62
CA ALA A 208 17.10 13.44 -15.15
C ALA A 208 18.09 12.81 -14.15
N GLU A 209 17.68 11.78 -13.42
CA GLU A 209 18.52 10.94 -12.57
C GLU A 209 19.33 9.89 -13.37
N GLY A 210 19.12 9.79 -14.69
CA GLY A 210 19.85 8.88 -15.59
C GLY A 210 19.15 7.54 -15.87
N TYR A 211 17.91 7.37 -15.45
CA TYR A 211 17.14 6.15 -15.71
C TYR A 211 16.31 6.29 -17.00
N ASP A 212 16.21 5.21 -17.78
CA ASP A 212 15.17 5.07 -18.78
C ASP A 212 13.87 4.62 -18.08
N ALA A 213 12.79 5.38 -18.23
CA ALA A 213 11.55 5.15 -17.47
C ALA A 213 10.85 3.83 -17.84
N ASP A 214 10.92 3.39 -19.10
CA ASP A 214 10.30 2.13 -19.54
C ASP A 214 11.12 0.93 -19.03
N GLN A 215 12.46 0.99 -19.14
CA GLN A 215 13.34 -0.02 -18.55
C GLN A 215 13.20 -0.09 -17.03
N LEU A 216 12.95 1.04 -16.37
CA LEU A 216 12.74 1.08 -14.92
C LEU A 216 11.43 0.39 -14.53
N ILE A 217 10.34 0.57 -15.29
CA ILE A 217 9.08 -0.16 -15.10
C ILE A 217 9.30 -1.69 -15.21
N ASP A 218 10.02 -2.14 -16.23
CA ASP A 218 10.34 -3.56 -16.42
C ASP A 218 11.20 -4.11 -15.29
N ARG A 219 12.17 -3.32 -14.83
CA ARG A 219 13.04 -3.66 -13.69
C ARG A 219 12.24 -3.77 -12.38
N TYR A 220 11.29 -2.89 -12.16
CA TYR A 220 10.39 -2.93 -11.02
C TYR A 220 9.49 -4.17 -11.04
N ALA A 221 8.96 -4.54 -12.21
CA ALA A 221 8.19 -5.77 -12.36
C ALA A 221 9.05 -7.02 -12.10
N TRP A 222 10.30 -7.04 -12.59
CA TRP A 222 11.26 -8.09 -12.28
C TRP A 222 11.53 -8.18 -10.78
N MET A 223 11.76 -7.05 -10.11
CA MET A 223 12.04 -7.00 -8.68
C MET A 223 10.88 -7.55 -7.85
N MET A 224 9.63 -7.23 -8.21
CA MET A 224 8.45 -7.80 -7.57
C MET A 224 8.36 -9.32 -7.80
N ARG A 225 8.58 -9.80 -9.03
CA ARG A 225 8.61 -11.26 -9.31
C ARG A 225 9.65 -11.97 -8.46
N GLU A 226 10.86 -11.42 -8.36
CA GLU A 226 11.93 -11.99 -7.55
C GLU A 226 11.62 -11.97 -6.05
N ALA A 227 10.93 -10.93 -5.57
CA ALA A 227 10.53 -10.82 -4.17
C ALA A 227 9.52 -11.90 -3.76
N ILE A 228 8.62 -12.31 -4.66
CA ILE A 228 7.52 -13.23 -4.35
C ILE A 228 7.68 -14.65 -4.91
N LYS A 229 8.77 -14.93 -5.65
CA LYS A 229 8.92 -16.20 -6.41
C LYS A 229 8.88 -17.45 -5.54
N ASP A 230 9.35 -17.37 -4.30
CA ASP A 230 9.44 -18.51 -3.38
C ASP A 230 8.27 -18.55 -2.38
N ARG A 231 7.22 -17.72 -2.60
CA ARG A 231 6.06 -17.71 -1.71
C ARG A 231 5.33 -19.05 -1.72
N PRO A 232 4.86 -19.54 -0.56
CA PRO A 232 4.00 -20.71 -0.51
C PRO A 232 2.69 -20.51 -1.28
N GLN A 233 2.13 -21.61 -1.83
CA GLN A 233 0.94 -21.56 -2.68
C GLN A 233 -0.34 -21.09 -1.97
N ASP A 234 -0.38 -21.22 -0.64
CA ASP A 234 -1.48 -20.77 0.21
C ASP A 234 -1.32 -19.34 0.73
N MET A 235 -0.27 -18.62 0.31
CA MET A 235 -0.07 -17.21 0.58
C MET A 235 -0.49 -16.35 -0.62
N VAL A 236 -1.46 -15.49 -0.41
CA VAL A 236 -1.94 -14.51 -1.39
C VAL A 236 -1.17 -13.21 -1.24
N ILE A 237 -0.72 -12.67 -2.37
CA ILE A 237 -0.07 -11.36 -2.45
C ILE A 237 -1.00 -10.38 -3.15
N GLY A 238 -1.33 -9.28 -2.45
CA GLY A 238 -1.95 -8.10 -3.03
C GLY A 238 -0.91 -7.05 -3.40
N MET A 239 -1.18 -6.23 -4.41
CA MET A 239 -0.39 -5.05 -4.74
C MET A 239 -1.30 -3.84 -4.92
N HIS A 240 -1.03 -2.76 -4.19
CA HIS A 240 -1.80 -1.53 -4.27
C HIS A 240 -1.02 -0.47 -5.03
N MET A 241 -1.72 0.18 -5.95
CA MET A 241 -1.18 1.25 -6.80
C MET A 241 -2.16 2.40 -6.84
N CYS A 242 -1.83 3.49 -6.17
CA CYS A 242 -2.56 4.76 -6.28
C CYS A 242 -1.63 5.87 -6.80
N ARG A 243 -2.17 7.06 -6.91
CA ARG A 243 -1.43 8.25 -7.35
C ARG A 243 -1.09 9.20 -6.20
N GLY A 244 -0.95 8.63 -5.03
CA GLY A 244 -0.70 9.36 -3.78
C GLY A 244 -1.99 9.72 -3.04
N ASN A 245 -1.87 9.68 -1.72
CA ASN A 245 -2.94 10.06 -0.81
C ASN A 245 -2.33 10.67 0.46
N PHE A 246 -2.28 11.98 0.51
CA PHE A 246 -1.80 12.73 1.66
C PHE A 246 -2.73 13.90 1.91
N ARG A 247 -3.41 13.89 3.09
CA ARG A 247 -4.38 14.93 3.46
C ARG A 247 -5.40 15.24 2.34
N SER A 248 -5.96 14.18 1.77
CA SER A 248 -6.90 14.22 0.64
C SER A 248 -6.33 14.77 -0.68
N THR A 249 -5.01 14.87 -0.85
CA THR A 249 -4.35 15.30 -2.09
C THR A 249 -3.71 14.14 -2.86
N HIS A 250 -3.10 14.41 -4.00
CA HIS A 250 -2.40 13.43 -4.84
C HIS A 250 -1.03 13.96 -5.29
N ALA A 251 -0.19 13.09 -5.82
CA ALA A 251 1.15 13.40 -6.29
C ALA A 251 1.39 13.08 -7.77
N ALA A 252 0.57 12.21 -8.37
CA ALA A 252 0.70 11.78 -9.75
C ALA A 252 -0.65 11.74 -10.47
N GLU A 253 -0.60 11.77 -11.80
CA GLU A 253 -1.74 11.67 -12.72
C GLU A 253 -1.37 10.73 -13.88
N GLY A 254 -2.36 10.28 -14.64
CA GLY A 254 -2.15 9.50 -15.86
C GLY A 254 -2.77 8.10 -15.81
N SER A 255 -3.02 7.55 -17.00
CA SER A 255 -3.51 6.18 -17.19
C SER A 255 -2.42 5.17 -16.86
N TYR A 256 -2.83 3.95 -16.49
CA TYR A 256 -1.89 2.81 -16.31
C TYR A 256 -1.31 2.24 -17.62
N ASP A 257 -1.65 2.78 -18.79
CA ASP A 257 -1.24 2.21 -20.10
C ASP A 257 0.26 1.95 -20.20
N ALA A 258 1.10 2.87 -19.70
CA ALA A 258 2.55 2.73 -19.79
C ALA A 258 3.12 1.57 -18.93
N ALA A 259 2.41 1.13 -17.89
CA ALA A 259 2.91 0.15 -16.93
C ALA A 259 2.06 -1.12 -16.81
N ALA A 260 0.86 -1.18 -17.41
CA ALA A 260 -0.10 -2.24 -17.18
C ALA A 260 0.43 -3.64 -17.53
N GLU A 261 1.16 -3.79 -18.64
CA GLU A 261 1.76 -5.07 -19.03
C GLU A 261 2.78 -5.55 -17.98
N ALA A 262 3.66 -4.66 -17.56
CA ALA A 262 4.64 -4.93 -16.52
C ALA A 262 3.96 -5.25 -15.17
N ILE A 263 2.96 -4.47 -14.76
CA ILE A 263 2.16 -4.68 -13.54
C ILE A 263 1.56 -6.09 -13.53
N PHE A 264 0.84 -6.47 -14.57
CA PHE A 264 0.15 -7.77 -14.62
C PHE A 264 1.10 -8.95 -14.81
N SER A 265 2.35 -8.70 -15.23
CA SER A 265 3.42 -9.71 -15.32
C SER A 265 4.11 -10.02 -14.00
N THR A 266 3.84 -9.25 -12.92
CA THR A 266 4.52 -9.38 -11.61
C THR A 266 4.25 -10.71 -10.90
N GLY A 267 3.18 -11.42 -11.28
CA GLY A 267 2.78 -12.66 -10.62
C GLY A 267 2.03 -12.45 -9.30
N VAL A 268 1.64 -11.22 -8.99
CA VAL A 268 0.76 -10.86 -7.87
C VAL A 268 -0.66 -11.40 -8.11
N ASP A 269 -1.39 -11.74 -7.04
CA ASP A 269 -2.72 -12.35 -7.14
C ASP A 269 -3.84 -11.32 -7.21
N ILE A 270 -3.66 -10.17 -6.55
CA ILE A 270 -4.70 -9.14 -6.39
C ILE A 270 -4.08 -7.76 -6.64
N PHE A 271 -4.69 -6.99 -7.53
CA PHE A 271 -4.27 -5.62 -7.85
C PHE A 271 -5.31 -4.61 -7.37
N PHE A 272 -4.96 -3.78 -6.41
CA PHE A 272 -5.77 -2.63 -5.99
C PHE A 272 -5.38 -1.43 -6.84
N MET A 273 -6.26 -1.01 -7.72
CA MET A 273 -5.98 0.04 -8.71
C MET A 273 -6.94 1.22 -8.55
N GLU A 274 -6.40 2.44 -8.52
CA GLU A 274 -7.17 3.68 -8.38
C GLU A 274 -7.90 4.04 -9.67
N TYR A 275 -9.23 4.22 -9.58
CA TYR A 275 -10.13 4.62 -10.67
C TYR A 275 -11.29 5.51 -10.18
N ASP A 276 -11.10 6.25 -9.07
CA ASP A 276 -12.13 7.08 -8.45
C ASP A 276 -12.43 8.38 -9.20
N THR A 277 -11.51 8.84 -10.05
CA THR A 277 -11.62 10.09 -10.82
C THR A 277 -10.95 9.96 -12.19
N ASP A 278 -11.24 10.91 -13.09
CA ASP A 278 -10.64 10.98 -14.44
C ASP A 278 -9.11 11.13 -14.43
N ARG A 279 -8.52 11.55 -13.29
CA ARG A 279 -7.07 11.60 -13.08
C ARG A 279 -6.40 10.24 -13.30
N ALA A 280 -7.12 9.16 -13.05
CA ALA A 280 -6.62 7.79 -13.22
C ALA A 280 -6.59 7.32 -14.68
N GLY A 281 -7.18 8.07 -15.60
CA GLY A 281 -7.43 7.62 -16.97
C GLY A 281 -8.57 6.61 -17.09
N GLY A 282 -8.68 5.96 -18.22
CA GLY A 282 -9.72 4.97 -18.52
C GLY A 282 -9.41 3.57 -17.99
N LEU A 283 -10.35 2.65 -18.23
CA LEU A 283 -10.26 1.24 -17.81
C LEU A 283 -9.64 0.32 -18.89
N GLU A 284 -9.27 0.87 -20.04
CA GLU A 284 -8.70 0.13 -21.16
C GLU A 284 -7.44 -0.69 -20.79
N PRO A 285 -6.55 -0.24 -19.89
CA PRO A 285 -5.39 -1.02 -19.47
C PRO A 285 -5.75 -2.39 -18.89
N LEU A 286 -6.96 -2.56 -18.32
CA LEU A 286 -7.43 -3.82 -17.75
C LEU A 286 -7.49 -4.97 -18.79
N ARG A 287 -7.58 -4.66 -20.09
CA ARG A 287 -7.54 -5.68 -21.17
C ARG A 287 -6.26 -6.52 -21.18
N LEU A 288 -5.20 -6.02 -20.55
CA LEU A 288 -3.90 -6.69 -20.47
C LEU A 288 -3.82 -7.68 -19.30
N LEU A 289 -4.82 -7.70 -18.40
CA LEU A 289 -4.87 -8.69 -17.33
C LEU A 289 -5.07 -10.09 -17.93
N PRO A 290 -4.18 -11.06 -17.62
CA PRO A 290 -4.36 -12.43 -18.08
C PRO A 290 -5.66 -13.02 -17.54
N LYS A 291 -6.39 -13.77 -18.38
CA LYS A 291 -7.54 -14.55 -17.92
C LYS A 291 -7.09 -15.58 -16.89
N GLY A 292 -7.82 -15.69 -15.79
CA GLY A 292 -7.50 -16.68 -14.78
C GLY A 292 -7.77 -16.26 -13.36
N LYS A 293 -6.80 -16.47 -12.45
CA LYS A 293 -6.99 -16.32 -11.00
C LYS A 293 -6.72 -14.91 -10.48
N GLN A 294 -5.95 -14.12 -11.21
CA GLN A 294 -5.63 -12.74 -10.79
C GLN A 294 -6.89 -11.89 -10.72
N ARG A 295 -6.95 -10.96 -9.79
CA ARG A 295 -8.12 -10.12 -9.54
C ARG A 295 -7.74 -8.65 -9.48
N ILE A 296 -8.61 -7.82 -10.05
CA ILE A 296 -8.59 -6.37 -9.88
C ILE A 296 -9.55 -6.00 -8.75
N MET A 297 -9.06 -5.31 -7.74
CA MET A 297 -9.87 -4.58 -6.79
C MET A 297 -10.01 -3.15 -7.32
N ALA A 298 -11.16 -2.88 -7.95
CA ALA A 298 -11.41 -1.59 -8.58
C ALA A 298 -11.63 -0.50 -7.53
N GLY A 299 -10.70 0.43 -7.44
CA GLY A 299 -10.72 1.56 -6.52
C GLY A 299 -11.64 2.67 -7.00
N PHE A 300 -12.93 2.37 -7.12
CA PHE A 300 -13.95 3.34 -7.56
C PHE A 300 -14.42 4.27 -6.44
N ILE A 301 -14.21 3.90 -5.18
CA ILE A 301 -14.67 4.67 -4.02
C ILE A 301 -13.52 5.53 -3.52
N THR A 302 -13.70 6.87 -3.55
CA THR A 302 -12.68 7.79 -3.05
C THR A 302 -12.62 7.81 -1.52
N THR A 303 -11.41 7.90 -0.97
CA THR A 303 -11.17 8.14 0.47
C THR A 303 -10.85 9.62 0.75
N LYS A 304 -10.86 10.47 -0.28
CA LYS A 304 -10.44 11.88 -0.19
C LYS A 304 -11.58 12.81 0.23
N THR A 305 -12.83 12.40 0.01
CA THR A 305 -14.04 13.20 0.31
C THR A 305 -15.08 12.36 1.04
N ALA A 306 -15.97 13.02 1.77
CA ALA A 306 -17.06 12.39 2.52
C ALA A 306 -18.26 11.96 1.64
N GLU A 307 -18.34 12.46 0.40
CA GLU A 307 -19.43 12.13 -0.53
C GLU A 307 -19.40 10.65 -0.89
N LEU A 308 -20.58 10.00 -0.80
CA LEU A 308 -20.73 8.61 -1.22
C LEU A 308 -20.99 8.54 -2.73
N GLU A 309 -20.33 7.61 -3.38
CA GLU A 309 -20.56 7.28 -4.78
C GLU A 309 -21.97 6.69 -4.95
N LYS A 310 -22.62 7.07 -6.06
CA LYS A 310 -23.98 6.60 -6.37
C LYS A 310 -23.93 5.17 -6.88
N ALA A 311 -24.88 4.31 -6.43
CA ALA A 311 -24.95 2.93 -6.84
C ALA A 311 -25.04 2.75 -8.37
N ASP A 312 -25.82 3.60 -9.06
CA ASP A 312 -25.93 3.56 -10.54
C ASP A 312 -24.59 3.89 -11.21
N TRP A 313 -23.82 4.81 -10.66
CA TRP A 313 -22.48 5.13 -11.17
C TRP A 313 -21.51 3.97 -10.97
N LEU A 314 -21.50 3.36 -9.79
CA LEU A 314 -20.67 2.20 -9.51
C LEU A 314 -21.03 1.03 -10.45
N LYS A 315 -22.32 0.76 -10.65
CA LYS A 315 -22.79 -0.25 -11.59
C LYS A 315 -22.30 0.03 -13.02
N ALA A 316 -22.46 1.27 -13.49
CA ALA A 316 -21.98 1.67 -14.82
C ALA A 316 -20.47 1.48 -14.97
N LYS A 317 -19.68 1.74 -13.91
CA LYS A 317 -18.22 1.50 -13.90
C LYS A 317 -17.87 0.01 -13.97
N PHE A 318 -18.61 -0.87 -13.29
CA PHE A 318 -18.44 -2.32 -13.43
C PHE A 318 -18.87 -2.82 -14.82
N ASP A 319 -19.97 -2.31 -15.38
CA ASP A 319 -20.40 -2.61 -16.75
C ASP A 319 -19.34 -2.17 -17.78
N GLU A 320 -18.66 -1.04 -17.54
CA GLU A 320 -17.54 -0.59 -18.36
C GLU A 320 -16.31 -1.50 -18.20
N ALA A 321 -15.89 -1.81 -16.98
CA ALA A 321 -14.74 -2.65 -16.67
C ALA A 321 -14.91 -4.08 -17.24
N SER A 322 -16.14 -4.61 -17.22
CA SER A 322 -16.45 -5.94 -17.73
C SER A 322 -16.26 -6.12 -19.23
N LYS A 323 -16.11 -5.01 -19.98
CA LYS A 323 -15.74 -5.05 -21.42
C LYS A 323 -14.28 -5.46 -21.64
N TYR A 324 -13.44 -5.31 -20.62
CA TYR A 324 -12.00 -5.54 -20.68
C TYR A 324 -11.54 -6.76 -19.90
N VAL A 325 -12.24 -7.11 -18.82
CA VAL A 325 -11.86 -8.18 -17.89
C VAL A 325 -13.12 -8.93 -17.42
N ASP A 326 -12.99 -10.24 -17.21
CA ASP A 326 -14.13 -11.05 -16.76
C ASP A 326 -14.61 -10.58 -15.37
N LEU A 327 -15.93 -10.51 -15.18
CA LEU A 327 -16.55 -10.04 -13.92
C LEU A 327 -16.07 -10.84 -12.68
N ASP A 328 -15.73 -12.12 -12.87
CA ASP A 328 -15.18 -12.95 -11.80
C ASP A 328 -13.77 -12.56 -11.38
N GLN A 329 -13.08 -11.78 -12.20
CA GLN A 329 -11.78 -11.18 -11.87
C GLN A 329 -11.90 -9.76 -11.30
N LEU A 330 -13.12 -9.25 -11.08
CA LEU A 330 -13.37 -7.94 -10.49
C LEU A 330 -13.83 -8.05 -9.03
N GLY A 331 -13.35 -7.15 -8.22
CA GLY A 331 -13.83 -6.82 -6.88
C GLY A 331 -13.83 -5.32 -6.69
N ILE A 332 -14.22 -4.85 -5.53
CA ILE A 332 -14.28 -3.43 -5.19
C ILE A 332 -13.47 -3.13 -3.93
N ALA A 333 -12.78 -2.02 -3.95
CA ALA A 333 -12.09 -1.43 -2.80
C ALA A 333 -12.17 0.10 -2.89
N PRO A 334 -11.87 0.82 -1.79
CA PRO A 334 -11.52 2.23 -1.91
C PRO A 334 -10.24 2.41 -2.76
N GLN A 335 -10.11 3.61 -3.38
CA GLN A 335 -8.95 3.91 -4.24
C GLN A 335 -7.61 3.92 -3.48
N CYS A 336 -7.63 4.15 -2.17
CA CYS A 336 -6.49 4.14 -1.25
C CYS A 336 -6.96 3.82 0.16
N GLY A 337 -6.05 3.78 1.14
CA GLY A 337 -6.41 3.81 2.55
C GLY A 337 -7.04 5.15 2.97
N PHE A 338 -7.66 5.19 4.14
CA PHE A 338 -8.28 6.41 4.68
C PHE A 338 -7.28 7.34 5.37
N ALA A 339 -6.12 6.82 5.73
CA ALA A 339 -5.06 7.58 6.40
C ALA A 339 -3.68 6.97 6.11
N SER A 340 -3.12 7.24 4.94
CA SER A 340 -1.79 6.76 4.53
C SER A 340 -0.66 7.35 5.39
N THR A 341 -0.93 8.44 6.09
CA THR A 341 -0.10 9.02 7.13
C THR A 341 -0.95 9.30 8.38
N GLU A 342 -0.33 9.55 9.52
CA GLU A 342 -1.04 9.80 10.77
C GLU A 342 -1.95 11.05 10.73
N GLU A 343 -1.69 12.00 9.81
CA GLU A 343 -2.54 13.18 9.60
C GLU A 343 -3.93 12.83 9.05
N GLY A 344 -4.06 11.70 8.34
CA GLY A 344 -5.32 11.24 7.76
C GLY A 344 -5.83 12.10 6.62
N ASN A 345 -7.05 11.81 6.19
CA ASN A 345 -7.79 12.56 5.18
C ASN A 345 -8.84 13.48 5.81
N ALA A 346 -9.37 14.43 5.03
CA ALA A 346 -10.40 15.39 5.46
C ALA A 346 -11.81 14.76 5.47
N ILE A 347 -11.95 13.65 6.20
CA ILE A 347 -13.20 12.89 6.39
C ILE A 347 -13.35 12.52 7.86
N THR A 348 -14.57 12.17 8.28
CA THR A 348 -14.87 11.70 9.63
C THR A 348 -14.82 10.18 9.76
N TYR A 349 -14.83 9.67 10.99
CA TYR A 349 -14.97 8.22 11.25
C TYR A 349 -16.29 7.66 10.69
N ASP A 350 -17.37 8.44 10.76
CA ASP A 350 -18.67 8.06 10.20
C ASP A 350 -18.61 7.99 8.66
N ASP A 351 -17.89 8.90 8.03
CA ASP A 351 -17.67 8.87 6.57
C ASP A 351 -16.87 7.62 6.18
N GLN A 352 -15.78 7.33 6.89
CA GLN A 352 -14.99 6.11 6.70
C GLN A 352 -15.86 4.87 6.82
N ARG A 353 -16.69 4.77 7.87
CA ARG A 353 -17.59 3.64 8.07
C ARG A 353 -18.59 3.50 6.94
N ARG A 354 -19.27 4.59 6.54
CA ARG A 354 -20.22 4.58 5.44
C ARG A 354 -19.61 4.17 4.11
N LYS A 355 -18.34 4.56 3.85
CA LYS A 355 -17.60 4.15 2.67
C LYS A 355 -17.28 2.65 2.68
N LEU A 356 -16.89 2.09 3.82
CA LEU A 356 -16.68 0.64 3.96
C LEU A 356 -18.00 -0.15 3.81
N ASP A 357 -19.09 0.35 4.37
CA ASP A 357 -20.42 -0.23 4.17
C ASP A 357 -20.81 -0.23 2.67
N LEU A 358 -20.52 0.86 1.95
CA LEU A 358 -20.75 0.96 0.50
C LEU A 358 -19.91 -0.04 -0.30
N VAL A 359 -18.64 -0.25 0.06
CA VAL A 359 -17.78 -1.29 -0.54
C VAL A 359 -18.44 -2.67 -0.41
N VAL A 360 -18.89 -3.02 0.79
CA VAL A 360 -19.53 -4.34 1.04
C VAL A 360 -20.85 -4.47 0.30
N GLN A 361 -21.70 -3.43 0.33
CA GLN A 361 -22.98 -3.41 -0.38
C GLN A 361 -22.81 -3.54 -1.90
N THR A 362 -21.81 -2.89 -2.46
CA THR A 362 -21.53 -2.95 -3.91
C THR A 362 -21.04 -4.32 -4.35
N ALA A 363 -20.37 -5.06 -3.47
CA ALA A 363 -19.82 -6.39 -3.78
C ALA A 363 -20.88 -7.53 -3.72
N GLN A 364 -22.05 -7.27 -3.17
CA GLN A 364 -23.20 -8.21 -3.09
C GLN A 364 -23.99 -8.24 -4.39
#